data_cd876df44895e1f8715fc392f2b495c7
#
_entry.id   cd876df44895e1f8715fc392f2b495c7
#
_cell.length_a   1.000
_cell.length_b   1.000
_cell.length_c   1.000
_cell.angle_alpha   90.00
_cell.angle_beta   90.00
_cell.angle_gamma   90.00
#
_symmetry.space_group_name_H-M   'P 1'
#
loop_
_entity.id
_entity.type
_entity.pdbx_description
1 polymer ?
#
loop_
_entity_poly.entity_id
_entity_poly.type
_entity_poly.pdbx_seq_one_letter_code
_entity_poly.pdbx_strand_id
1 'polypeptide(L)'
;MGMGETRADLVDMAMELRSLRVESIPLNFLNAIDGTPLEGTARLTPRDCLRGLAMMRLVNPSAEIRIAGGREIHLGTLQPLGLYAANSMFVGDYLTTKGQLPESDYRMIEEMGFVITRGTEASEPPCETVAG
;
A
#
# COMPACT_ATOMS: atom_id res chain seq x y z
N MET A 1 -5.63 -5.15 6.18
CA MET A 1 -5.22 -6.31 7.03
C MET A 1 -5.46 -5.96 8.48
N GLY A 2 -5.77 -6.97 9.33
CA GLY A 2 -5.98 -6.78 10.78
C GLY A 2 -7.43 -6.68 11.22
N MET A 3 -8.39 -7.04 10.34
CA MET A 3 -9.83 -6.99 10.63
C MET A 3 -10.40 -8.33 11.15
N GLY A 4 -9.54 -9.31 11.40
CA GLY A 4 -9.91 -10.66 11.86
C GLY A 4 -9.77 -11.74 10.79
N GLU A 5 -9.32 -11.38 9.60
CA GLU A 5 -9.04 -12.33 8.53
C GLU A 5 -7.92 -13.30 8.89
N THR A 6 -8.04 -14.53 8.41
CA THR A 6 -7.01 -15.55 8.51
C THR A 6 -5.97 -15.41 7.41
N ARG A 7 -4.86 -16.15 7.54
CA ARG A 7 -3.86 -16.21 6.45
C ARG A 7 -4.42 -16.84 5.17
N ALA A 8 -5.35 -17.78 5.30
CA ALA A 8 -6.01 -18.40 4.17
C ALA A 8 -6.88 -17.37 3.42
N ASP A 9 -7.66 -16.58 4.15
CA ASP A 9 -8.49 -15.53 3.56
C ASP A 9 -7.66 -14.51 2.77
N LEU A 10 -6.46 -14.16 3.28
CA LEU A 10 -5.54 -13.27 2.56
C LEU A 10 -5.00 -13.89 1.26
N VAL A 11 -4.71 -15.19 1.27
CA VAL A 11 -4.27 -15.92 0.06
C VAL A 11 -5.41 -16.00 -0.94
N ASP A 12 -6.61 -16.35 -0.50
CA ASP A 12 -7.79 -16.46 -1.37
C ASP A 12 -8.10 -15.12 -2.02
N MET A 13 -8.09 -14.04 -1.23
CA MET A 13 -8.24 -12.67 -1.75
C MET A 13 -7.17 -12.32 -2.79
N ALA A 14 -5.90 -12.67 -2.54
CA ALA A 14 -4.82 -12.41 -3.48
C ALA A 14 -5.02 -13.16 -4.81
N MET A 15 -5.51 -14.40 -4.75
CA MET A 15 -5.81 -15.21 -5.93
C MET A 15 -7.01 -14.66 -6.72
N GLU A 16 -8.04 -14.18 -6.04
CA GLU A 16 -9.18 -13.52 -6.67
C GLU A 16 -8.75 -12.24 -7.39
N LEU A 17 -7.97 -11.38 -6.72
CA LEU A 17 -7.42 -10.15 -7.31
C LEU A 17 -6.60 -10.45 -8.57
N ARG A 18 -5.81 -11.54 -8.54
CA ARG A 18 -5.08 -12.03 -9.71
C ARG A 18 -6.02 -12.45 -10.85
N SER A 19 -7.08 -13.17 -10.54
CA SER A 19 -8.05 -13.63 -11.55
C SER A 19 -8.76 -12.46 -12.24
N LEU A 20 -9.02 -11.39 -11.49
CA LEU A 20 -9.60 -10.14 -11.97
C LEU A 20 -8.57 -9.24 -12.70
N ARG A 21 -7.29 -9.58 -12.67
CA ARG A 21 -6.19 -8.80 -13.27
C ARG A 21 -6.20 -7.34 -12.82
N VAL A 22 -6.38 -7.10 -11.52
CA VAL A 22 -6.38 -5.75 -10.98
C VAL A 22 -5.02 -5.08 -11.20
N GLU A 23 -5.03 -3.81 -11.53
CA GLU A 23 -3.82 -3.03 -11.84
C GLU A 23 -3.10 -2.57 -10.59
N SER A 24 -3.83 -2.23 -9.52
CA SER A 24 -3.26 -1.70 -8.29
C SER A 24 -3.95 -2.29 -7.06
N ILE A 25 -3.15 -2.71 -6.08
CA ILE A 25 -3.59 -3.34 -4.84
C ILE A 25 -3.04 -2.55 -3.65
N PRO A 26 -3.82 -1.64 -3.05
CA PRO A 26 -3.42 -0.96 -1.83
C PRO A 26 -3.59 -1.89 -0.62
N LEU A 27 -2.55 -2.05 0.19
CA LEU A 27 -2.60 -2.75 1.46
C LEU A 27 -2.65 -1.75 2.61
N ASN A 28 -3.79 -1.70 3.29
CA ASN A 28 -3.96 -0.97 4.54
C ASN A 28 -3.75 -1.92 5.72
N PHE A 29 -3.10 -1.43 6.74
CA PHE A 29 -2.93 -2.10 8.04
C PHE A 29 -3.84 -1.40 9.04
N LEU A 30 -4.81 -2.15 9.60
CA LEU A 30 -5.83 -1.58 10.45
C LEU A 30 -5.21 -0.90 11.68
N ASN A 31 -5.47 0.38 11.82
CA ASN A 31 -5.31 1.10 13.07
C ASN A 31 -6.66 1.08 13.80
N ALA A 32 -6.81 0.17 14.75
CA ALA A 32 -8.03 0.07 15.55
C ALA A 32 -8.14 1.29 16.48
N ILE A 33 -9.23 2.04 16.31
CA ILE A 33 -9.52 3.25 17.10
C ILE A 33 -10.48 2.86 18.21
N ASP A 34 -10.20 3.34 19.43
CA ASP A 34 -11.06 3.13 20.61
C ASP A 34 -12.49 3.66 20.33
N GLY A 35 -13.49 2.94 20.80
CA GLY A 35 -14.90 3.24 20.57
C GLY A 35 -15.44 2.79 19.22
N THR A 36 -14.66 2.12 18.39
CA THR A 36 -15.11 1.52 17.12
C THR A 36 -15.39 0.03 17.26
N PRO A 37 -16.21 -0.57 16.37
CA PRO A 37 -16.46 -2.02 16.39
C PRO A 37 -15.22 -2.90 16.25
N LEU A 38 -14.10 -2.33 15.81
CA LEU A 38 -12.82 -3.03 15.62
C LEU A 38 -11.84 -2.78 16.79
N GLU A 39 -12.28 -2.08 17.84
CA GLU A 39 -11.48 -1.90 19.04
C GLU A 39 -11.04 -3.26 19.61
N GLY A 40 -9.76 -3.38 19.97
CA GLY A 40 -9.19 -4.59 20.56
C GLY A 40 -9.02 -5.77 19.57
N THR A 41 -9.28 -5.61 18.30
CA THR A 41 -8.98 -6.64 17.29
C THR A 41 -7.49 -6.96 17.24
N ALA A 42 -7.15 -8.16 16.76
CA ALA A 42 -5.79 -8.69 16.75
C ALA A 42 -4.78 -7.67 16.19
N ARG A 43 -3.74 -7.40 16.96
CA ARG A 43 -2.68 -6.47 16.56
C ARG A 43 -1.79 -7.14 15.52
N LEU A 44 -1.62 -6.49 14.37
CA LEU A 44 -0.64 -6.88 13.37
C LEU A 44 0.77 -6.65 13.92
N THR A 45 1.64 -7.63 13.72
CA THR A 45 3.07 -7.44 13.91
C THR A 45 3.69 -6.92 12.61
N PRO A 46 4.86 -6.23 12.66
CA PRO A 46 5.58 -5.84 11.45
C PRO A 46 5.83 -7.02 10.51
N ARG A 47 6.09 -8.21 11.08
CA ARG A 47 6.29 -9.44 10.32
C ARG A 47 5.03 -9.86 9.55
N ASP A 48 3.85 -9.70 10.13
CA ASP A 48 2.59 -10.04 9.46
C ASP A 48 2.33 -9.09 8.30
N CYS A 49 2.61 -7.81 8.48
CA CYS A 49 2.51 -6.81 7.42
C CYS A 49 3.46 -7.11 6.26
N LEU A 50 4.74 -7.38 6.55
CA LEU A 50 5.74 -7.72 5.53
C LEU A 50 5.39 -9.02 4.79
N ARG A 51 4.88 -10.03 5.50
CA ARG A 51 4.39 -11.27 4.87
C ARG A 51 3.23 -11.03 3.94
N GLY A 52 2.27 -10.19 4.36
CA GLY A 52 1.13 -9.80 3.52
C GLY A 52 1.58 -9.11 2.24
N LEU A 53 2.49 -8.14 2.33
CA LEU A 53 3.07 -7.46 1.17
C LEU A 53 3.79 -8.44 0.24
N ALA A 54 4.66 -9.29 0.78
CA ALA A 54 5.42 -10.28 0.00
C ALA A 54 4.49 -11.30 -0.69
N MET A 55 3.47 -11.79 0.02
CA MET A 55 2.48 -12.72 -0.52
C MET A 55 1.70 -12.09 -1.66
N MET A 56 1.20 -10.84 -1.48
CA MET A 56 0.50 -10.12 -2.55
C MET A 56 1.38 -9.94 -3.78
N ARG A 57 2.65 -9.58 -3.61
CA ARG A 57 3.60 -9.44 -4.73
C ARG A 57 3.85 -10.76 -5.44
N LEU A 58 4.05 -11.86 -4.71
CA LEU A 58 4.31 -13.18 -5.31
C LEU A 58 3.10 -13.70 -6.10
N VAL A 59 1.89 -13.46 -5.60
CA VAL A 59 0.66 -13.87 -6.29
C VAL A 59 0.33 -12.93 -7.45
N ASN A 60 0.59 -11.63 -7.32
CA ASN A 60 0.26 -10.60 -8.31
C ASN A 60 1.53 -9.87 -8.80
N PRO A 61 2.42 -10.54 -9.55
CA PRO A 61 3.74 -10.01 -9.88
C PRO A 61 3.69 -8.75 -10.76
N SER A 62 2.63 -8.59 -11.57
CA SER A 62 2.47 -7.48 -12.50
C SER A 62 1.68 -6.30 -11.93
N ALA A 63 0.98 -6.48 -10.80
CA ALA A 63 0.18 -5.43 -10.20
C ALA A 63 1.06 -4.39 -9.47
N GLU A 64 0.57 -3.17 -9.39
CA GLU A 64 1.09 -2.19 -8.44
C GLU A 64 0.69 -2.61 -7.03
N ILE A 65 1.65 -2.98 -6.20
CA ILE A 65 1.42 -3.22 -4.77
C ILE A 65 1.76 -1.93 -4.03
N ARG A 66 0.75 -1.38 -3.35
CA ARG A 66 0.87 -0.08 -2.68
C ARG A 66 0.81 -0.23 -1.17
N ILE A 67 1.84 0.25 -0.48
CA ILE A 67 1.80 0.39 0.97
C ILE A 67 0.91 1.61 1.29
N ALA A 68 -0.16 1.38 2.06
CA ALA A 68 -1.15 2.41 2.36
C ALA A 68 -1.25 2.69 3.86
N GLY A 69 -2.44 2.96 4.38
CA GLY A 69 -2.65 3.40 5.76
C GLY A 69 -2.14 2.43 6.82
N GLY A 70 -1.69 2.97 7.96
CA GLY A 70 -1.24 2.22 9.13
C GLY A 70 0.20 1.73 9.07
N ARG A 71 0.96 2.02 8.01
CA ARG A 71 2.36 1.56 7.85
C ARG A 71 3.28 2.09 8.95
N GLU A 72 3.12 3.33 9.34
CA GLU A 72 3.95 3.98 10.37
C GLU A 72 3.80 3.29 11.72
N ILE A 73 2.57 2.88 12.05
CA ILE A 73 2.23 2.22 13.31
C ILE A 73 2.71 0.77 13.33
N HIS A 74 2.46 0.05 12.24
CA HIS A 74 2.66 -1.40 12.20
C HIS A 74 4.03 -1.82 11.68
N LEU A 75 4.63 -1.09 10.75
CA LEU A 75 5.98 -1.37 10.25
C LEU A 75 7.05 -0.62 11.04
N GLY A 76 6.76 0.60 11.50
CA GLY A 76 7.73 1.42 12.23
C GLY A 76 9.06 1.55 11.48
N THR A 77 10.17 1.21 12.13
CA THR A 77 11.51 1.23 11.53
C THR A 77 11.74 0.19 10.44
N LEU A 78 10.82 -0.76 10.26
CA LEU A 78 10.90 -1.79 9.21
C LEU A 78 10.18 -1.39 7.91
N GLN A 79 9.66 -0.16 7.82
CA GLN A 79 9.03 0.35 6.61
C GLN A 79 9.90 0.17 5.34
N PRO A 80 11.24 0.41 5.38
CA PRO A 80 12.09 0.23 4.22
C PRO A 80 12.02 -1.17 3.61
N LEU A 81 11.84 -2.21 4.44
CA LEU A 81 11.73 -3.60 3.95
C LEU A 81 10.47 -3.83 3.11
N GLY A 82 9.42 -3.05 3.32
CA GLY A 82 8.20 -3.11 2.53
C GLY A 82 8.42 -2.77 1.05
N LEU A 83 9.41 -1.91 0.75
CA LEU A 83 9.74 -1.47 -0.61
C LEU A 83 10.30 -2.59 -1.50
N TYR A 84 10.79 -3.69 -0.93
CA TYR A 84 11.19 -4.87 -1.72
C TYR A 84 10.01 -5.67 -2.27
N ALA A 85 8.84 -5.54 -1.65
CA ALA A 85 7.61 -6.21 -2.10
C ALA A 85 6.66 -5.23 -2.81
N ALA A 86 6.57 -4.01 -2.30
CA ALA A 86 5.72 -2.96 -2.86
C ALA A 86 6.51 -2.04 -3.80
N ASN A 87 5.86 -1.57 -4.84
CA ASN A 87 6.42 -0.61 -5.78
C ASN A 87 5.64 0.73 -5.81
N SER A 88 4.78 0.94 -4.83
CA SER A 88 4.06 2.19 -4.63
C SER A 88 3.79 2.40 -3.14
N MET A 89 3.63 3.65 -2.73
CA MET A 89 3.36 4.02 -1.35
C MET A 89 2.54 5.30 -1.29
N PHE A 90 1.59 5.37 -0.35
CA PHE A 90 0.97 6.64 0.00
C PHE A 90 1.94 7.49 0.83
N VAL A 91 2.03 8.76 0.47
CA VAL A 91 2.89 9.75 1.11
C VAL A 91 2.04 10.90 1.64
N GLY A 92 2.33 11.37 2.84
CA GLY A 92 1.60 12.46 3.49
C GLY A 92 0.44 12.00 4.38
N ASP A 93 -0.48 12.90 4.64
CA ASP A 93 -1.57 12.69 5.59
C ASP A 93 -2.66 11.77 5.03
N TYR A 94 -3.24 10.95 5.92
CA TYR A 94 -4.42 10.15 5.66
C TYR A 94 -5.69 10.94 6.00
N LEU A 95 -6.85 10.47 5.56
CA LEU A 95 -8.13 11.15 5.80
C LEU A 95 -8.43 11.38 7.29
N THR A 96 -8.02 10.47 8.16
CA THR A 96 -8.35 10.49 9.59
C THR A 96 -7.15 10.58 10.52
N THR A 97 -5.93 10.37 10.01
CA THR A 97 -4.71 10.37 10.81
C THR A 97 -3.59 11.06 10.07
N LYS A 98 -2.67 11.65 10.83
CA LYS A 98 -1.44 12.18 10.25
C LYS A 98 -0.54 11.04 9.80
N GLY A 99 0.02 11.18 8.60
CA GLY A 99 1.06 10.33 8.08
C GLY A 99 2.46 10.84 8.46
N GLN A 100 3.46 10.17 7.93
CA GLN A 100 4.85 10.62 8.00
C GLN A 100 5.08 11.82 7.06
N LEU A 101 6.02 12.69 7.41
CA LEU A 101 6.38 13.82 6.54
C LEU A 101 6.88 13.31 5.18
N PRO A 102 6.40 13.88 4.06
CA PRO A 102 6.80 13.44 2.72
C PRO A 102 8.31 13.38 2.50
N GLU A 103 9.05 14.33 3.06
CA GLU A 103 10.51 14.41 2.95
C GLU A 103 11.21 13.21 3.61
N SER A 104 10.62 12.68 4.68
CA SER A 104 11.12 11.47 5.35
C SER A 104 10.89 10.22 4.49
N ASP A 105 9.76 10.16 3.80
CA ASP A 105 9.45 9.08 2.88
C ASP A 105 10.37 9.10 1.66
N TYR A 106 10.57 10.26 1.06
CA TYR A 106 11.48 10.41 -0.09
C TYR A 106 12.91 10.02 0.28
N ARG A 107 13.40 10.49 1.43
CA ARG A 107 14.71 10.11 1.93
C ARG A 107 14.84 8.60 2.13
N MET A 108 13.86 7.97 2.76
CA MET A 108 13.84 6.53 2.98
C MET A 108 13.93 5.76 1.64
N ILE A 109 13.16 6.18 0.63
CA ILE A 109 13.15 5.55 -0.71
C ILE A 109 14.54 5.68 -1.36
N GLU A 110 15.13 6.87 -1.30
CA GLU A 110 16.45 7.15 -1.89
C GLU A 110 17.57 6.38 -1.16
N GLU A 111 17.55 6.35 0.18
CA GLU A 111 18.52 5.60 1.00
C GLU A 111 18.48 4.09 0.71
N MET A 112 17.33 3.56 0.33
CA MET A 112 17.17 2.18 -0.10
C MET A 112 17.61 1.93 -1.56
N GLY A 113 18.03 2.97 -2.28
CA GLY A 113 18.50 2.89 -3.67
C GLY A 113 17.37 2.81 -4.70
N PHE A 114 16.13 3.11 -4.31
CA PHE A 114 15.00 3.18 -5.24
C PHE A 114 14.86 4.56 -5.87
N VAL A 115 14.30 4.61 -7.07
CA VAL A 115 14.01 5.84 -7.80
C VAL A 115 12.50 6.08 -7.80
N ILE A 116 12.10 7.31 -7.44
CA ILE A 116 10.71 7.72 -7.49
C ILE A 116 10.35 8.07 -8.94
N THR A 117 9.47 7.28 -9.54
CA THR A 117 8.89 7.61 -10.83
C THR A 117 7.51 8.23 -10.60
N ARG A 118 7.32 9.45 -11.07
CA ARG A 118 5.97 10.03 -11.18
C ARG A 118 5.33 9.42 -12.41
N GLY A 119 4.09 8.92 -12.27
CA GLY A 119 3.31 8.50 -13.43
C GLY A 119 3.32 9.64 -14.45
N THR A 120 3.62 9.33 -15.69
CA THR A 120 3.40 10.28 -16.78
C THR A 120 1.93 10.65 -16.71
N GLU A 121 1.62 11.95 -16.51
CA GLU A 121 0.29 12.47 -16.81
C GLU A 121 -0.04 11.92 -18.18
N ALA A 122 -1.14 11.16 -18.28
CA ALA A 122 -1.65 10.75 -19.57
C ALA A 122 -1.83 12.06 -20.35
N SER A 123 -1.03 12.25 -21.39
CA SER A 123 -1.16 13.40 -22.27
C SER A 123 -2.60 13.38 -22.76
N GLU A 124 -3.43 14.32 -22.27
CA GLU A 124 -4.74 14.54 -22.86
C GLU A 124 -4.54 14.71 -24.36
N PRO A 125 -5.24 13.94 -25.20
CA PRO A 125 -5.16 14.15 -26.62
C PRO A 125 -5.57 15.62 -26.86
N PRO A 126 -4.88 16.34 -27.76
CA PRO A 126 -5.21 17.73 -28.05
C PRO A 126 -6.68 17.79 -28.46
N CYS A 127 -7.44 18.62 -27.77
CA CYS A 127 -8.82 18.94 -28.12
C CYS A 127 -8.78 19.54 -29.54
N GLU A 128 -9.15 18.76 -30.56
CA GLU A 128 -9.36 19.28 -31.91
C GLU A 128 -10.53 20.26 -31.85
N THR A 129 -10.20 21.53 -31.88
CA THR A 129 -11.17 22.61 -32.11
C THR A 129 -11.70 22.43 -33.53
N VAL A 130 -12.89 21.87 -33.64
CA VAL A 130 -13.64 21.89 -34.89
C VAL A 130 -14.06 23.33 -35.14
N ALA A 131 -13.33 24.02 -35.99
CA ALA A 131 -13.75 25.29 -36.57
C ALA A 131 -14.89 25.01 -37.54
N GLY A 132 -16.08 25.53 -37.22
CA GLY A 132 -17.25 25.59 -38.11
C GLY A 132 -17.20 26.81 -39.03
#